data_97141fbcd1d2447a0fda70de4d551dd2
#
_entry.id   97141fbcd1d2447a0fda70de4d551dd2
#
_cell.length_a   1.000
_cell.length_b   1.000
_cell.length_c   1.000
_cell.angle_alpha   90.00
_cell.angle_beta   90.00
_cell.angle_gamma   90.00
#
_symmetry.space_group_name_H-M   'P 1'
#
loop_
_entity.id
_entity.type
_entity.pdbx_description
1 polymer ?
#
loop_
_entity_poly.entity_id
_entity_poly.type
_entity_poly.pdbx_seq_one_letter_code
_entity_poly.pdbx_strand_id
1 'polypeptide(L)'
;VLPSFPYILALVASLFAFSTMISWSYYGVKSVTFLFGESKKIEILYKIIFCMFAVVGSSLDLIKVIDLSDAALFLMAIPNLIGVYILASVVKKESTNYFLKLSEREASK
;
A
#
# COMPACT_ATOMS: atom_id res chain seq x y z
N VAL A 1 -30.21 -0.09 21.59
CA VAL A 1 -28.82 -0.42 21.22
C VAL A 1 -28.42 -1.63 22.05
N LEU A 2 -27.97 -2.73 21.40
CA LEU A 2 -27.55 -3.96 22.09
C LEU A 2 -26.33 -3.65 22.98
N PRO A 3 -26.35 -4.01 24.26
CA PRO A 3 -25.25 -3.71 25.19
C PRO A 3 -23.92 -4.36 24.78
N SER A 4 -23.96 -5.40 23.95
CA SER A 4 -22.77 -6.11 23.41
C SER A 4 -22.14 -5.40 22.20
N PHE A 5 -22.79 -4.40 21.60
CA PHE A 5 -22.32 -3.75 20.36
C PHE A 5 -20.92 -3.12 20.48
N PRO A 6 -20.55 -2.41 21.56
CA PRO A 6 -19.22 -1.84 21.71
C PRO A 6 -18.11 -2.91 21.74
N TYR A 7 -18.35 -4.06 22.34
CA TYR A 7 -17.39 -5.15 22.41
C TYR A 7 -17.16 -5.80 21.04
N ILE A 8 -18.25 -6.00 20.29
CA ILE A 8 -18.17 -6.52 18.92
C ILE A 8 -17.40 -5.53 18.03
N LEU A 9 -17.70 -4.25 18.14
CA LEU A 9 -17.02 -3.21 17.37
C LEU A 9 -15.51 -3.17 17.69
N ALA A 10 -15.15 -3.23 18.98
CA ALA A 10 -13.75 -3.26 19.40
C ALA A 10 -13.01 -4.50 18.85
N LEU A 11 -13.63 -5.67 18.87
CA LEU A 11 -13.07 -6.90 18.32
C LEU A 11 -12.84 -6.77 16.80
N VAL A 12 -13.86 -6.32 16.07
CA VAL A 12 -13.77 -6.14 14.61
C VAL A 12 -12.71 -5.11 14.24
N ALA A 13 -12.65 -3.98 14.94
CA ALA A 13 -11.64 -2.95 14.72
C ALA A 13 -10.21 -3.48 14.99
N SER A 14 -10.04 -4.28 16.04
CA SER A 14 -8.74 -4.88 16.36
C SER A 14 -8.31 -5.89 15.31
N LEU A 15 -9.20 -6.74 14.83
CA LEU A 15 -8.92 -7.69 13.75
C LEU A 15 -8.59 -6.97 12.44
N PHE A 16 -9.32 -5.91 12.12
CA PHE A 16 -9.06 -5.09 10.94
C PHE A 16 -7.69 -4.41 11.01
N ALA A 17 -7.34 -3.81 12.15
CA ALA A 17 -6.04 -3.19 12.37
C ALA A 17 -4.90 -4.20 12.22
N PHE A 18 -5.05 -5.39 12.82
CA PHE A 18 -4.06 -6.46 12.72
C PHE A 18 -3.86 -6.96 11.28
N SER A 19 -4.96 -7.19 10.55
CA SER A 19 -4.92 -7.57 9.13
C SER A 19 -4.22 -6.50 8.29
N THR A 20 -4.50 -5.24 8.54
CA THR A 20 -3.87 -4.10 7.85
C THR A 20 -2.37 -4.07 8.12
N MET A 21 -1.93 -4.24 9.36
CA MET A 21 -0.50 -4.30 9.71
C MET A 21 0.24 -5.41 8.95
N ILE A 22 -0.34 -6.62 8.85
CA ILE A 22 0.25 -7.73 8.11
C ILE A 22 0.40 -7.38 6.62
N SER A 23 -0.66 -6.84 6.02
CA SER A 23 -0.66 -6.45 4.60
C SER A 23 0.38 -5.38 4.29
N TRP A 24 0.45 -4.33 5.11
CA TRP A 24 1.44 -3.27 4.94
C TRP A 24 2.87 -3.74 5.15
N SER A 25 3.10 -4.63 6.13
CA SER A 25 4.40 -5.27 6.33
C SER A 25 4.82 -6.05 5.08
N TYR A 26 3.91 -6.79 4.47
CA TYR A 26 4.19 -7.54 3.24
C TYR A 26 4.54 -6.61 2.07
N TYR A 27 3.78 -5.55 1.83
CA TYR A 27 4.08 -4.57 0.79
C TYR A 27 5.43 -3.88 1.00
N GLY A 28 5.74 -3.53 2.24
CA GLY A 28 7.03 -2.94 2.56
C GLY A 28 8.20 -3.90 2.33
N VAL A 29 8.07 -5.17 2.71
CA VAL A 29 9.07 -6.20 2.39
C VAL A 29 9.29 -6.27 0.88
N LYS A 30 8.23 -6.33 0.09
CA LYS A 30 8.34 -6.38 -1.39
C LYS A 30 9.02 -5.15 -1.97
N SER A 31 8.71 -3.98 -1.44
CA SER A 31 9.35 -2.72 -1.89
C SER A 31 10.84 -2.69 -1.55
N VAL A 32 11.21 -3.09 -0.34
CA VAL A 32 12.60 -3.10 0.11
C VAL A 32 13.42 -4.17 -0.64
N THR A 33 12.87 -5.36 -0.86
CA THR A 33 13.55 -6.41 -1.64
C THR A 33 13.69 -6.03 -3.12
N PHE A 34 12.75 -5.27 -3.68
CA PHE A 34 12.86 -4.74 -5.03
C PHE A 34 14.01 -3.72 -5.15
N LEU A 35 14.20 -2.85 -4.16
CA LEU A 35 15.22 -1.80 -4.18
C LEU A 35 16.62 -2.31 -3.86
N PHE A 36 16.76 -3.24 -2.91
CA PHE A 36 18.04 -3.69 -2.36
C PHE A 36 18.41 -5.12 -2.73
N GLY A 37 17.57 -5.80 -3.51
CA GLY A 37 17.76 -7.18 -3.92
C GLY A 37 17.10 -8.20 -2.96
N GLU A 38 16.87 -9.39 -3.49
CA GLU A 38 16.24 -10.50 -2.75
C GLU A 38 17.24 -11.16 -1.78
N SER A 39 17.35 -10.62 -0.58
CA SER A 39 18.16 -11.20 0.49
C SER A 39 17.32 -11.43 1.74
N LYS A 40 17.37 -12.65 2.29
CA LYS A 40 16.71 -13.00 3.57
C LYS A 40 17.13 -12.08 4.73
N LYS A 41 18.37 -11.57 4.71
CA LYS A 41 18.85 -10.64 5.73
C LYS A 41 18.13 -9.29 5.68
N ILE A 42 17.90 -8.77 4.46
CA ILE A 42 17.19 -7.51 4.23
C ILE A 42 15.72 -7.65 4.66
N GLU A 43 15.08 -8.77 4.32
CA GLU A 43 13.72 -9.06 4.73
C GLU A 43 13.55 -9.10 6.25
N ILE A 44 14.46 -9.82 6.95
CA ILE A 44 14.43 -9.93 8.42
C ILE A 44 14.68 -8.57 9.06
N LEU A 45 15.68 -7.83 8.56
CA LEU A 45 16.00 -6.49 9.07
C LEU A 45 14.79 -5.54 8.94
N TYR A 46 14.12 -5.54 7.78
CA TYR A 46 12.93 -4.74 7.57
C TYR A 46 11.81 -5.12 8.56
N LYS A 47 11.54 -6.41 8.76
CA LYS A 47 10.51 -6.88 9.69
C LYS A 47 10.80 -6.47 11.14
N ILE A 48 12.06 -6.53 11.56
CA ILE A 48 12.47 -6.07 12.89
C ILE A 48 12.20 -4.57 13.04
N ILE A 49 12.64 -3.77 12.07
CA ILE A 49 12.41 -2.31 12.06
C ILE A 49 10.91 -2.00 12.07
N PHE A 50 10.11 -2.67 11.26
CA PHE A 50 8.67 -2.50 11.21
C PHE A 50 8.01 -2.78 12.58
N CYS A 51 8.37 -3.89 13.22
CA CYS A 51 7.86 -4.23 14.56
C CYS A 51 8.28 -3.20 15.61
N MET A 52 9.52 -2.71 15.57
CA MET A 52 9.97 -1.65 16.47
C MET A 52 9.14 -0.36 16.31
N PHE A 53 8.90 0.07 15.07
CA PHE A 53 8.05 1.23 14.80
C PHE A 53 6.60 1.03 15.24
N ALA A 54 6.05 -0.17 15.11
CA ALA A 54 4.70 -0.48 15.60
C ALA A 54 4.62 -0.33 17.14
N VAL A 55 5.63 -0.82 17.86
CA VAL A 55 5.70 -0.69 19.33
C VAL A 55 5.88 0.78 19.74
N VAL A 56 6.80 1.51 19.13
CA VAL A 56 7.02 2.94 19.41
C VAL A 56 5.76 3.75 19.09
N GLY A 57 5.14 3.50 17.91
CA GLY A 57 3.93 4.20 17.49
C GLY A 57 2.75 4.00 18.44
N SER A 58 2.62 2.81 19.06
CA SER A 58 1.57 2.55 20.05
C SER A 58 1.75 3.33 21.35
N SER A 59 2.94 3.86 21.62
CA SER A 59 3.28 4.62 22.82
C SER A 59 3.21 6.14 22.61
N LEU A 60 2.99 6.60 21.38
CA LEU A 60 2.88 8.01 21.03
C LEU A 60 1.45 8.50 21.09
N ASP A 61 1.28 9.82 21.21
CA ASP A 61 -0.02 10.46 21.08
C ASP A 61 -0.62 10.22 19.70
N LEU A 62 -1.88 9.83 19.66
CA LEU A 62 -2.60 9.51 18.43
C LEU A 62 -2.53 10.64 17.38
N ILE A 63 -2.66 11.90 17.81
CA ILE A 63 -2.60 13.07 16.92
C ILE A 63 -1.25 13.13 16.19
N LYS A 64 -0.15 12.97 16.93
CA LYS A 64 1.21 13.00 16.34
C LYS A 64 1.45 11.85 15.35
N VAL A 65 0.87 10.68 15.63
CA VAL A 65 0.96 9.53 14.72
C VAL A 65 0.19 9.80 13.44
N ILE A 66 -0.99 10.41 13.53
CA ILE A 66 -1.81 10.79 12.36
C ILE A 66 -1.06 11.83 11.53
N ASP A 67 -0.56 12.92 12.14
CA ASP A 67 0.18 13.97 11.43
C ASP A 67 1.40 13.42 10.68
N LEU A 68 2.14 12.50 11.32
CA LEU A 68 3.29 11.83 10.69
C LEU A 68 2.85 10.94 9.52
N SER A 69 1.75 10.22 9.69
CA SER A 69 1.18 9.36 8.64
C SER A 69 0.73 10.17 7.43
N ASP A 70 0.07 11.30 7.65
CA ASP A 70 -0.37 12.20 6.59
C ASP A 70 0.82 12.80 5.84
N ALA A 71 1.85 13.24 6.56
CA ALA A 71 3.09 13.72 5.94
C ALA A 71 3.76 12.64 5.08
N ALA A 72 3.81 11.40 5.56
CA ALA A 72 4.35 10.28 4.80
C ALA A 72 3.53 9.97 3.55
N LEU A 73 2.20 10.02 3.62
CA LEU A 73 1.31 9.84 2.46
C LEU A 73 1.53 10.93 1.40
N PHE A 74 1.69 12.19 1.79
CA PHE A 74 2.02 13.26 0.87
C PHE A 74 3.38 13.05 0.19
N LEU A 75 4.39 12.60 0.93
CA LEU A 75 5.69 12.26 0.35
C LEU A 75 5.60 11.12 -0.67
N MET A 76 4.76 10.12 -0.43
CA MET A 76 4.52 9.02 -1.37
C MET A 76 3.80 9.47 -2.65
N ALA A 77 3.01 10.53 -2.60
CA ALA A 77 2.32 11.05 -3.78
C ALA A 77 3.28 11.55 -4.86
N ILE A 78 4.41 12.13 -4.47
CA ILE A 78 5.39 12.72 -5.40
C ILE A 78 5.94 11.67 -6.39
N PRO A 79 6.60 10.57 -5.95
CA PRO A 79 7.11 9.56 -6.87
C PRO A 79 5.99 8.84 -7.64
N ASN A 80 4.82 8.69 -7.03
CA ASN A 80 3.68 8.07 -7.68
C ASN A 80 3.16 8.91 -8.86
N LEU A 81 3.02 10.23 -8.68
CA LEU A 81 2.64 11.16 -9.76
C LEU A 81 3.67 11.15 -10.89
N ILE A 82 4.96 11.17 -10.57
CA ILE A 82 6.02 11.09 -11.58
C ILE A 82 5.89 9.78 -12.37
N GLY A 83 5.68 8.65 -11.68
CA GLY A 83 5.46 7.36 -12.33
C GLY A 83 4.25 7.35 -13.25
N VAL A 84 3.11 7.90 -12.82
CA VAL A 84 1.90 8.01 -13.64
C VAL A 84 2.15 8.86 -14.89
N TYR A 85 2.84 10.01 -14.78
CA TYR A 85 3.17 10.84 -15.93
C TYR A 85 4.06 10.13 -16.94
N ILE A 86 5.08 9.40 -16.48
CA ILE A 86 5.98 8.62 -17.36
C ILE A 86 5.20 7.51 -18.07
N LEU A 87 4.33 6.79 -17.34
CA LEU A 87 3.56 5.70 -17.91
C LEU A 87 2.37 6.15 -18.78
N ALA A 88 1.92 7.39 -18.66
CA ALA A 88 0.76 7.89 -19.40
C ALA A 88 0.90 7.73 -20.92
N SER A 89 2.10 7.95 -21.46
CA SER A 89 2.38 7.77 -22.88
C SER A 89 2.29 6.29 -23.31
N VAL A 90 2.76 5.39 -22.47
CA VAL A 90 2.70 3.93 -22.70
C VAL A 90 1.26 3.44 -22.65
N VAL A 91 0.51 3.85 -21.65
CA VAL A 91 -0.92 3.51 -21.49
C VAL A 91 -1.73 4.01 -22.69
N LYS A 92 -1.49 5.25 -23.15
CA LYS A 92 -2.17 5.79 -24.34
C LYS A 92 -1.88 4.94 -25.59
N LYS A 93 -0.64 4.54 -25.80
CA LYS A 93 -0.22 3.71 -26.94
C LYS A 93 -0.88 2.33 -26.89
N GLU A 94 -0.84 1.67 -25.73
CA GLU A 94 -1.45 0.35 -25.58
C GLU A 94 -2.97 0.38 -25.68
N SER A 95 -3.61 1.41 -25.16
CA SER A 95 -5.06 1.62 -25.30
C SER A 95 -5.45 1.80 -26.76
N THR A 96 -4.72 2.62 -27.53
CA THR A 96 -4.96 2.80 -28.96
C THR A 96 -4.79 1.49 -29.73
N ASN A 97 -3.74 0.73 -29.47
CA ASN A 97 -3.51 -0.57 -30.09
C ASN A 97 -4.63 -1.57 -29.76
N TYR A 98 -5.13 -1.55 -28.53
CA TYR A 98 -6.25 -2.41 -28.13
C TYR A 98 -7.53 -2.09 -28.91
N PHE A 99 -7.89 -0.82 -29.02
CA PHE A 99 -9.10 -0.41 -29.76
C PHE A 99 -8.98 -0.68 -31.26
N LEU A 100 -7.80 -0.54 -31.86
CA LEU A 100 -7.57 -0.91 -33.26
C LEU A 100 -7.81 -2.40 -33.48
N LYS A 101 -7.24 -3.26 -32.63
CA LYS A 101 -7.45 -4.72 -32.71
C LYS A 101 -8.90 -5.12 -32.48
N LEU A 102 -9.62 -4.38 -31.64
CA LEU A 102 -11.03 -4.63 -31.39
C LEU A 102 -11.87 -4.31 -32.62
N SER A 103 -11.64 -3.16 -33.27
CA SER A 103 -12.35 -2.74 -34.47
C SER A 103 -12.07 -3.68 -35.66
N GLU A 104 -10.85 -4.19 -35.81
CA GLU A 104 -10.51 -5.20 -36.83
C GLU A 104 -11.27 -6.51 -36.61
N ARG A 105 -11.44 -6.95 -35.36
CA ARG A 105 -12.23 -8.15 -35.05
C ARG A 105 -13.72 -7.98 -35.29
N GLU A 106 -14.26 -6.78 -35.07
CA GLU A 106 -15.68 -6.49 -35.37
C GLU A 106 -15.93 -6.39 -36.86
N ALA A 107 -15.00 -5.84 -37.63
CA ALA A 107 -15.11 -5.76 -39.10
C ALA A 107 -14.94 -7.12 -39.80
N SER A 108 -14.37 -8.12 -39.12
CA SER A 108 -14.17 -9.48 -39.62
C SER A 108 -15.36 -10.44 -39.32
N LYS A 109 -16.41 -9.95 -38.64
CA LYS A 109 -17.65 -10.70 -38.37
C LYS A 109 -18.76 -10.31 -39.30
#